data_e7f2d1cd417fd93d4103a675498cfc2d
#
_entry.id   e7f2d1cd417fd93d4103a675498cfc2d
#
_cell.length_a   1.000
_cell.length_b   1.000
_cell.length_c   1.000
_cell.angle_alpha   90.00
_cell.angle_beta   90.00
_cell.angle_gamma   90.00
#
_symmetry.space_group_name_H-M   'P 1'
#
loop_
_entity.id
_entity.type
_entity.pdbx_description
1 polymer ?
#
loop_
_entity_poly.entity_id
_entity_poly.type
_entity_poly.pdbx_seq_one_letter_code
_entity_poly.pdbx_strand_id
1 'polypeptide(L)'
;AGSHGVMPIFSDAMHFKQWYHAAPSFINLSIDPEKCNKATLFRALEENAAIVSACNLAQISQFSGVTFESLVFAGGGSKGALWSQILSDVTGLPVRVPVVREATALGCAIAAGTGAGLYGDMASTGERLVSWHREFTPNPQHRELYQEMMSKWQTVYADQLGLVDSGLTT
;
A
#
# COMPACT_ATOMS: atom_id res chain seq x y z
N ALA A 1 14.35 8.08 2.31
CA ALA A 1 13.57 6.99 2.89
C ALA A 1 13.65 7.03 4.42
N GLY A 2 12.60 6.53 5.10
CA GLY A 2 12.59 6.34 6.54
C GLY A 2 12.07 7.48 7.41
N SER A 3 11.66 8.59 6.84
CA SER A 3 10.97 9.70 7.52
C SER A 3 11.53 10.07 8.91
N HIS A 4 12.86 10.01 9.07
CA HIS A 4 13.57 10.23 10.34
C HIS A 4 13.05 9.38 11.51
N GLY A 5 12.48 8.22 11.23
CA GLY A 5 11.93 7.29 12.23
C GLY A 5 10.50 7.59 12.69
N VAL A 6 9.86 8.63 12.16
CA VAL A 6 8.44 8.89 12.42
C VAL A 6 7.61 7.73 11.89
N MET A 7 6.80 7.14 12.75
CA MET A 7 6.00 5.96 12.43
C MET A 7 4.51 6.25 12.67
N PRO A 8 3.73 6.36 11.59
CA PRO A 8 2.27 6.42 11.69
C PRO A 8 1.67 5.04 11.91
N ILE A 9 0.53 5.00 12.59
CA ILE A 9 -0.35 3.85 12.72
C ILE A 9 -1.74 4.30 12.24
N PHE A 10 -1.94 4.37 10.92
CA PHE A 10 -3.18 4.91 10.32
C PHE A 10 -3.95 3.93 9.47
N SER A 11 -3.34 2.81 9.15
CA SER A 11 -3.97 1.77 8.35
C SER A 11 -3.77 0.44 9.03
N ASP A 12 -4.78 -0.39 9.01
CA ASP A 12 -4.72 -1.69 9.65
C ASP A 12 -4.21 -2.74 8.68
N ALA A 13 -3.34 -3.60 9.17
CA ALA A 13 -3.02 -4.82 8.47
C ALA A 13 -4.25 -5.75 8.49
N MET A 14 -4.50 -6.43 7.38
CA MET A 14 -5.63 -7.33 7.23
C MET A 14 -5.62 -8.41 8.33
N HIS A 15 -6.76 -8.60 8.98
CA HIS A 15 -6.97 -9.66 9.95
C HIS A 15 -8.21 -10.48 9.55
N PHE A 16 -8.02 -11.73 9.18
CA PHE A 16 -9.08 -12.56 8.60
C PHE A 16 -10.10 -13.13 9.60
N LYS A 17 -9.86 -12.97 10.92
CA LYS A 17 -10.78 -13.50 11.95
C LYS A 17 -11.77 -12.47 12.46
N GLN A 18 -11.39 -11.20 12.45
CA GLN A 18 -12.23 -10.12 12.96
C GLN A 18 -11.78 -8.78 12.38
N TRP A 19 -12.70 -7.83 12.28
CA TRP A 19 -12.38 -6.44 11.99
C TRP A 19 -11.80 -5.79 13.25
N TYR A 20 -10.58 -5.29 13.15
CA TYR A 20 -9.80 -4.92 14.30
C TYR A 20 -8.84 -3.79 13.96
N HIS A 21 -8.87 -2.71 14.74
CA HIS A 21 -8.11 -1.49 14.48
C HIS A 21 -7.27 -1.09 15.67
N ALA A 22 -6.07 -0.62 15.42
CA ALA A 22 -5.33 0.20 16.37
C ALA A 22 -5.82 1.65 16.28
N ALA A 23 -5.76 2.39 17.39
CA ALA A 23 -6.06 3.82 17.37
C ALA A 23 -5.10 4.58 16.46
N PRO A 24 -5.59 5.40 15.50
CA PRO A 24 -4.73 6.18 14.64
C PRO A 24 -3.78 7.06 15.43
N SER A 25 -2.49 6.93 15.19
CA SER A 25 -1.46 7.64 15.96
C SER A 25 -0.20 7.90 15.14
N PHE A 26 0.62 8.84 15.63
CA PHE A 26 2.01 9.01 15.24
C PHE A 26 2.91 8.78 16.43
N ILE A 27 3.95 7.99 16.27
CA ILE A 27 4.98 7.79 17.28
C ILE A 27 6.34 8.26 16.78
N ASN A 28 7.30 8.40 17.71
CA ASN A 28 8.66 8.86 17.41
C ASN A 28 8.72 10.27 16.79
N LEU A 29 7.82 11.15 17.18
CA LEU A 29 7.87 12.55 16.75
C LEU A 29 9.11 13.24 17.35
N SER A 30 9.87 13.94 16.53
CA SER A 30 11.01 14.74 16.98
C SER A 30 10.58 16.18 17.29
N ILE A 31 11.18 16.79 18.31
CA ILE A 31 11.06 18.24 18.57
C ILE A 31 11.86 19.07 17.59
N ASP A 32 12.78 18.45 16.84
CA ASP A 32 13.58 19.09 15.81
C ASP A 32 12.72 19.32 14.54
N PRO A 33 12.46 20.57 14.15
CA PRO A 33 11.61 20.87 12.99
C PRO A 33 12.23 20.43 11.65
N GLU A 34 13.53 20.19 11.59
CA GLU A 34 14.17 19.63 10.39
C GLU A 34 13.85 18.14 10.22
N LYS A 35 13.62 17.43 11.33
CA LYS A 35 13.31 15.99 11.35
C LYS A 35 11.81 15.72 11.42
N CYS A 36 11.02 16.65 11.94
CA CYS A 36 9.56 16.48 12.07
C CYS A 36 8.84 17.74 11.56
N ASN A 37 8.38 17.69 10.33
CA ASN A 37 7.65 18.75 9.65
C ASN A 37 6.56 18.15 8.73
N LYS A 38 5.79 18.99 8.06
CA LYS A 38 4.69 18.53 7.18
C LYS A 38 5.15 17.54 6.11
N ALA A 39 6.33 17.76 5.52
CA ALA A 39 6.85 16.87 4.47
C ALA A 39 7.25 15.50 5.05
N THR A 40 7.89 15.49 6.23
CA THR A 40 8.24 14.27 6.95
C THR A 40 6.98 13.47 7.33
N LEU A 41 5.97 14.13 7.89
CA LEU A 41 4.72 13.49 8.28
C LEU A 41 3.97 12.92 7.07
N PHE A 42 3.91 13.69 5.97
CA PHE A 42 3.27 13.23 4.75
C PHE A 42 3.99 12.01 4.16
N ARG A 43 5.32 12.08 4.07
CA ARG A 43 6.11 10.93 3.62
C ARG A 43 5.93 9.71 4.51
N ALA A 44 5.92 9.89 5.82
CA ALA A 44 5.69 8.80 6.77
C ALA A 44 4.34 8.11 6.53
N LEU A 45 3.27 8.87 6.21
CA LEU A 45 1.97 8.30 5.85
C LEU A 45 2.03 7.48 4.54
N GLU A 46 2.75 7.95 3.53
CA GLU A 46 2.94 7.17 2.29
C GLU A 46 3.73 5.89 2.55
N GLU A 47 4.79 5.95 3.39
CA GLU A 47 5.58 4.79 3.80
C GLU A 47 4.73 3.81 4.64
N ASN A 48 3.89 4.31 5.57
CA ASN A 48 2.96 3.47 6.33
C ASN A 48 1.96 2.74 5.42
N ALA A 49 1.34 3.45 4.48
CA ALA A 49 0.40 2.83 3.55
C ALA A 49 1.07 1.73 2.70
N ALA A 50 2.31 1.93 2.29
CA ALA A 50 3.08 0.92 1.57
C ALA A 50 3.44 -0.29 2.45
N ILE A 51 3.81 -0.06 3.73
CA ILE A 51 4.10 -1.14 4.70
C ILE A 51 2.84 -1.99 4.94
N VAL A 52 1.69 -1.35 5.19
CA VAL A 52 0.42 -2.07 5.35
C VAL A 52 0.07 -2.87 4.10
N SER A 53 0.26 -2.27 2.92
CA SER A 53 0.04 -2.96 1.64
C SER A 53 0.94 -4.20 1.50
N ALA A 54 2.21 -4.10 1.89
CA ALA A 54 3.15 -5.23 1.87
C ALA A 54 2.74 -6.34 2.86
N CYS A 55 2.32 -5.96 4.07
CA CYS A 55 1.81 -6.91 5.08
C CYS A 55 0.56 -7.65 4.57
N ASN A 56 -0.39 -6.92 4.02
CA ASN A 56 -1.62 -7.50 3.47
C ASN A 56 -1.33 -8.40 2.25
N LEU A 57 -0.42 -7.98 1.38
CA LEU A 57 0.02 -8.77 0.23
C LEU A 57 0.64 -10.10 0.66
N ALA A 58 1.48 -10.08 1.69
CA ALA A 58 2.08 -11.29 2.26
C ALA A 58 1.02 -12.26 2.80
N GLN A 59 0.00 -11.74 3.51
CA GLN A 59 -1.12 -12.55 4.00
C GLN A 59 -1.95 -13.14 2.86
N ILE A 60 -2.26 -12.36 1.82
CA ILE A 60 -3.00 -12.82 0.65
C ILE A 60 -2.20 -13.92 -0.07
N SER A 61 -0.89 -13.73 -0.25
CA SER A 61 0.00 -14.72 -0.85
C SER A 61 0.01 -16.02 -0.04
N GLN A 62 0.14 -15.92 1.28
CA GLN A 62 0.11 -17.09 2.17
C GLN A 62 -1.22 -17.83 2.12
N PHE A 63 -2.33 -17.11 2.09
CA PHE A 63 -3.68 -17.71 2.06
C PHE A 63 -4.01 -18.34 0.71
N SER A 64 -3.67 -17.66 -0.39
CA SER A 64 -4.02 -18.12 -1.76
C SER A 64 -3.01 -19.06 -2.38
N GLY A 65 -1.78 -19.12 -1.84
CA GLY A 65 -0.65 -19.82 -2.47
C GLY A 65 -0.11 -19.11 -3.73
N VAL A 66 -0.60 -17.92 -4.05
CA VAL A 66 -0.18 -17.14 -5.21
C VAL A 66 1.02 -16.30 -4.87
N THR A 67 2.06 -16.36 -5.71
CA THR A 67 3.20 -15.44 -5.66
C THR A 67 2.97 -14.31 -6.67
N PHE A 68 3.06 -13.07 -6.20
CA PHE A 68 2.88 -11.90 -7.05
C PHE A 68 4.23 -11.47 -7.66
N GLU A 69 4.22 -11.18 -8.96
CA GLU A 69 5.41 -10.73 -9.69
C GLU A 69 5.42 -9.20 -9.92
N SER A 70 4.27 -8.57 -9.83
CA SER A 70 4.12 -7.13 -9.98
C SER A 70 2.82 -6.65 -9.34
N LEU A 71 2.72 -5.34 -9.12
CA LEU A 71 1.52 -4.67 -8.61
C LEU A 71 0.99 -3.67 -9.63
N VAL A 72 -0.33 -3.53 -9.68
CA VAL A 72 -1.00 -2.45 -10.39
C VAL A 72 -1.46 -1.41 -9.38
N PHE A 73 -0.96 -0.19 -9.51
CA PHE A 73 -1.36 0.93 -8.67
C PHE A 73 -2.18 1.93 -9.50
N ALA A 74 -3.48 2.00 -9.23
CA ALA A 74 -4.43 2.84 -9.93
C ALA A 74 -5.17 3.77 -8.95
N GLY A 75 -6.01 4.65 -9.47
CA GLY A 75 -6.75 5.62 -8.67
C GLY A 75 -5.95 6.90 -8.36
N GLY A 76 -6.48 7.71 -7.45
CA GLY A 76 -5.92 9.02 -7.10
C GLY A 76 -4.47 8.99 -6.61
N GLY A 77 -4.14 8.00 -5.77
CA GLY A 77 -2.79 7.82 -5.22
C GLY A 77 -1.71 7.58 -6.27
N SER A 78 -2.05 6.90 -7.37
CA SER A 78 -1.11 6.61 -8.45
C SER A 78 -0.64 7.85 -9.24
N LYS A 79 -1.23 9.03 -8.96
CA LYS A 79 -0.75 10.31 -9.52
C LYS A 79 0.57 10.73 -8.88
N GLY A 80 0.86 10.29 -7.65
CA GLY A 80 2.09 10.56 -6.93
C GLY A 80 3.22 9.62 -7.34
N ALA A 81 4.23 10.15 -8.05
CA ALA A 81 5.39 9.33 -8.42
C ALA A 81 6.17 8.86 -7.20
N LEU A 82 6.25 9.68 -6.15
CA LEU A 82 6.94 9.33 -4.91
C LEU A 82 6.26 8.13 -4.23
N TRP A 83 4.94 8.18 -4.05
CA TRP A 83 4.19 7.09 -3.42
C TRP A 83 4.27 5.79 -4.22
N SER A 84 4.19 5.88 -5.57
CA SER A 84 4.37 4.71 -6.43
C SER A 84 5.76 4.07 -6.28
N GLN A 85 6.81 4.89 -6.14
CA GLN A 85 8.17 4.40 -5.90
C GLN A 85 8.31 3.80 -4.50
N ILE A 86 7.78 4.44 -3.46
CA ILE A 86 7.77 3.91 -2.10
C ILE A 86 7.08 2.55 -2.05
N LEU A 87 5.92 2.41 -2.71
CA LEU A 87 5.20 1.14 -2.78
C LEU A 87 6.05 0.04 -3.42
N SER A 88 6.75 0.35 -4.51
CA SER A 88 7.67 -0.59 -5.16
C SER A 88 8.84 -0.97 -4.25
N ASP A 89 9.46 0.02 -3.59
CA ASP A 89 10.62 -0.20 -2.71
C ASP A 89 10.26 -1.05 -1.49
N VAL A 90 9.10 -0.79 -0.88
CA VAL A 90 8.63 -1.49 0.34
C VAL A 90 8.19 -2.91 0.02
N THR A 91 7.45 -3.12 -1.07
CA THR A 91 6.95 -4.45 -1.45
C THR A 91 8.03 -5.31 -2.11
N GLY A 92 9.07 -4.68 -2.64
CA GLY A 92 10.10 -5.35 -3.44
C GLY A 92 9.60 -5.82 -4.82
N LEU A 93 8.45 -5.30 -5.27
CA LEU A 93 7.82 -5.68 -6.53
C LEU A 93 7.76 -4.49 -7.49
N PRO A 94 7.87 -4.73 -8.81
CA PRO A 94 7.56 -3.71 -9.80
C PRO A 94 6.12 -3.21 -9.63
N VAL A 95 5.92 -1.88 -9.69
CA VAL A 95 4.61 -1.24 -9.61
C VAL A 95 4.29 -0.58 -10.95
N ARG A 96 3.21 -1.00 -11.57
CA ARG A 96 2.74 -0.51 -12.87
C ARG A 96 1.55 0.44 -12.68
N VAL A 97 1.65 1.61 -13.27
CA VAL A 97 0.59 2.63 -13.24
C VAL A 97 -0.09 2.67 -14.61
N PRO A 98 -1.42 2.44 -14.68
CA PRO A 98 -2.13 2.47 -15.95
C PRO A 98 -2.33 3.92 -16.45
N VAL A 99 -2.53 4.06 -17.77
CA VAL A 99 -2.90 5.34 -18.39
C VAL A 99 -4.28 5.79 -17.88
N VAL A 100 -5.24 4.89 -17.88
CA VAL A 100 -6.57 5.12 -17.29
C VAL A 100 -6.49 4.84 -15.79
N ARG A 101 -6.39 5.90 -15.02
CA ARG A 101 -6.26 5.80 -13.54
C ARG A 101 -7.57 5.51 -12.84
N GLU A 102 -8.70 5.84 -13.47
CA GLU A 102 -10.05 5.53 -12.98
C GLU A 102 -10.39 4.06 -13.25
N ALA A 103 -9.66 3.14 -12.60
CA ALA A 103 -9.73 1.70 -12.84
C ALA A 103 -11.15 1.14 -12.61
N THR A 104 -11.87 1.67 -11.61
CA THR A 104 -13.25 1.27 -11.33
C THR A 104 -14.17 1.59 -12.50
N ALA A 105 -14.08 2.80 -13.07
CA ALA A 105 -14.89 3.20 -14.20
C ALA A 105 -14.57 2.36 -15.44
N LEU A 106 -13.28 2.08 -15.71
CA LEU A 106 -12.88 1.20 -16.80
C LEU A 106 -13.41 -0.22 -16.59
N GLY A 107 -13.29 -0.76 -15.38
CA GLY A 107 -13.80 -2.09 -15.03
C GLY A 107 -15.32 -2.20 -15.23
N CYS A 108 -16.09 -1.19 -14.79
CA CYS A 108 -17.54 -1.12 -15.03
C CYS A 108 -17.87 -1.06 -16.53
N ALA A 109 -17.13 -0.29 -17.32
CA ALA A 109 -17.35 -0.20 -18.75
C ALA A 109 -17.06 -1.55 -19.48
N ILE A 110 -15.99 -2.25 -19.05
CA ILE A 110 -15.68 -3.59 -19.58
C ILE A 110 -16.80 -4.58 -19.21
N ALA A 111 -17.23 -4.60 -17.94
CA ALA A 111 -18.27 -5.48 -17.49
C ALA A 111 -19.61 -5.24 -18.21
N ALA A 112 -20.01 -3.97 -18.35
CA ALA A 112 -21.22 -3.59 -19.08
C ALA A 112 -21.15 -3.99 -20.57
N GLY A 113 -20.01 -3.74 -21.22
CA GLY A 113 -19.79 -4.12 -22.62
C GLY A 113 -19.79 -5.63 -22.84
N THR A 114 -19.23 -6.40 -21.90
CA THR A 114 -19.29 -7.88 -21.92
C THR A 114 -20.75 -8.37 -21.74
N GLY A 115 -21.46 -7.80 -20.76
CA GLY A 115 -22.86 -8.15 -20.55
C GLY A 115 -23.78 -7.80 -21.71
N ALA A 116 -23.46 -6.72 -22.45
CA ALA A 116 -24.20 -6.33 -23.64
C ALA A 116 -23.77 -7.09 -24.92
N GLY A 117 -22.81 -8.01 -24.82
CA GLY A 117 -22.30 -8.77 -25.97
C GLY A 117 -21.36 -8.02 -26.90
N LEU A 118 -20.86 -6.82 -26.49
CA LEU A 118 -19.88 -6.04 -27.25
C LEU A 118 -18.46 -6.61 -27.13
N TYR A 119 -18.18 -7.30 -26.02
CA TYR A 119 -16.90 -7.96 -25.75
C TYR A 119 -17.12 -9.44 -25.45
N GLY A 120 -16.15 -10.30 -25.83
CA GLY A 120 -16.23 -11.74 -25.64
C GLY A 120 -16.11 -12.14 -24.18
N ASP A 121 -15.10 -11.63 -23.49
CA ASP A 121 -14.87 -11.85 -22.07
C ASP A 121 -14.14 -10.66 -21.42
N MET A 122 -14.21 -10.61 -20.07
CA MET A 122 -13.65 -9.50 -19.30
C MET A 122 -12.12 -9.52 -19.26
N ALA A 123 -11.51 -10.71 -19.18
CA ALA A 123 -10.06 -10.82 -18.99
C ALA A 123 -9.30 -10.36 -20.23
N SER A 124 -9.60 -10.96 -21.39
CA SER A 124 -8.97 -10.58 -22.67
C SER A 124 -9.29 -9.14 -23.08
N THR A 125 -10.47 -8.64 -22.72
CA THR A 125 -10.83 -7.25 -22.97
C THR A 125 -10.02 -6.31 -22.08
N GLY A 126 -9.83 -6.66 -20.80
CA GLY A 126 -8.98 -5.93 -19.88
C GLY A 126 -7.54 -5.86 -20.38
N GLU A 127 -6.95 -6.98 -20.77
CA GLU A 127 -5.60 -7.04 -21.34
C GLU A 127 -5.44 -6.14 -22.58
N ARG A 128 -6.43 -6.07 -23.43
CA ARG A 128 -6.41 -5.26 -24.64
C ARG A 128 -6.60 -3.76 -24.40
N LEU A 129 -7.44 -3.38 -23.42
CA LEU A 129 -7.81 -1.98 -23.15
C LEU A 129 -6.90 -1.30 -22.12
N VAL A 130 -6.23 -2.07 -21.27
CA VAL A 130 -5.30 -1.51 -20.29
C VAL A 130 -3.98 -1.21 -20.98
N SER A 131 -3.57 0.04 -20.92
CA SER A 131 -2.24 0.48 -21.35
C SER A 131 -1.50 1.10 -20.16
N TRP A 132 -0.16 1.04 -20.21
CA TRP A 132 0.69 1.42 -19.09
C TRP A 132 1.28 2.80 -19.30
N HIS A 133 1.15 3.65 -18.28
CA HIS A 133 1.73 5.00 -18.28
C HIS A 133 3.19 4.94 -17.80
N ARG A 134 3.45 4.23 -16.69
CA ARG A 134 4.76 4.15 -16.07
C ARG A 134 4.90 2.87 -15.25
N GLU A 135 6.13 2.41 -15.13
CA GLU A 135 6.53 1.35 -14.21
C GLU A 135 7.60 1.87 -13.26
N PHE A 136 7.52 1.46 -12.00
CA PHE A 136 8.48 1.75 -10.94
C PHE A 136 9.10 0.44 -10.51
N THR A 137 10.42 0.38 -10.50
CA THR A 137 11.18 -0.79 -10.05
C THR A 137 11.74 -0.55 -8.66
N PRO A 138 11.82 -1.60 -7.81
CA PRO A 138 12.37 -1.47 -6.47
C PRO A 138 13.81 -0.96 -6.49
N ASN A 139 14.15 -0.01 -5.61
CA ASN A 139 15.51 0.42 -5.39
C ASN A 139 16.21 -0.51 -4.39
N PRO A 140 17.22 -1.29 -4.80
CA PRO A 140 17.89 -2.23 -3.90
C PRO A 140 18.53 -1.56 -2.66
N GLN A 141 18.91 -0.29 -2.76
CA GLN A 141 19.52 0.46 -1.64
C GLN A 141 18.53 0.75 -0.50
N HIS A 142 17.22 0.69 -0.77
CA HIS A 142 16.18 0.93 0.24
C HIS A 142 15.69 -0.35 0.91
N ARG A 143 16.09 -1.53 0.41
CA ARG A 143 15.53 -2.81 0.80
C ARG A 143 15.69 -3.10 2.30
N GLU A 144 16.90 -3.02 2.82
CA GLU A 144 17.19 -3.31 4.23
C GLU A 144 16.43 -2.35 5.15
N LEU A 145 16.45 -1.05 4.83
CA LEU A 145 15.74 -0.03 5.59
C LEU A 145 14.24 -0.33 5.68
N TYR A 146 13.59 -0.62 4.55
CA TYR A 146 12.15 -0.88 4.56
C TYR A 146 11.78 -2.23 5.19
N GLN A 147 12.63 -3.24 5.11
CA GLN A 147 12.45 -4.49 5.84
C GLN A 147 12.51 -4.27 7.36
N GLU A 148 13.48 -3.49 7.83
CA GLU A 148 13.59 -3.13 9.24
C GLU A 148 12.40 -2.29 9.70
N MET A 149 11.99 -1.29 8.92
CA MET A 149 10.82 -0.46 9.22
C MET A 149 9.54 -1.30 9.30
N MET A 150 9.33 -2.22 8.37
CA MET A 150 8.16 -3.10 8.37
C MET A 150 8.14 -4.00 9.60
N SER A 151 9.27 -4.59 9.98
CA SER A 151 9.37 -5.42 11.18
C SER A 151 9.06 -4.63 12.45
N LYS A 152 9.62 -3.43 12.58
CA LYS A 152 9.32 -2.53 13.71
C LYS A 152 7.85 -2.12 13.74
N TRP A 153 7.30 -1.77 12.57
CA TRP A 153 5.90 -1.39 12.46
C TRP A 153 4.97 -2.51 12.90
N GLN A 154 5.22 -3.75 12.50
CA GLN A 154 4.42 -4.91 12.89
C GLN A 154 4.43 -5.12 14.40
N THR A 155 5.59 -4.97 15.04
CA THR A 155 5.71 -5.07 16.52
C THR A 155 4.90 -3.97 17.20
N VAL A 156 5.11 -2.73 16.81
CA VAL A 156 4.39 -1.58 17.39
C VAL A 156 2.89 -1.67 17.15
N TYR A 157 2.48 -2.10 15.95
CA TYR A 157 1.07 -2.30 15.63
C TYR A 157 0.42 -3.35 16.55
N ALA A 158 1.10 -4.46 16.80
CA ALA A 158 0.63 -5.49 17.71
C ALA A 158 0.47 -4.96 19.14
N ASP A 159 1.42 -4.15 19.63
CA ASP A 159 1.32 -3.50 20.93
C ASP A 159 0.17 -2.49 21.00
N GLN A 160 -0.05 -1.71 19.94
CA GLN A 160 -1.17 -0.78 19.85
C GLN A 160 -2.53 -1.52 19.86
N LEU A 161 -2.63 -2.67 19.21
CA LEU A 161 -3.83 -3.53 19.31
C LEU A 161 -4.06 -4.02 20.73
N GLY A 162 -3.00 -4.35 21.48
CA GLY A 162 -3.09 -4.70 22.90
C GLY A 162 -3.65 -3.58 23.78
N LEU A 163 -3.41 -2.32 23.42
CA LEU A 163 -4.02 -1.17 24.12
C LEU A 163 -5.53 -1.08 23.86
N VAL A 164 -5.99 -1.40 22.64
CA VAL A 164 -7.42 -1.49 22.30
C VAL A 164 -8.08 -2.62 23.11
N ASP A 165 -7.47 -3.80 23.16
CA ASP A 165 -7.98 -4.95 23.93
C ASP A 165 -8.10 -4.63 25.43
N SER A 166 -7.20 -3.80 25.94
CA SER A 166 -7.20 -3.37 27.34
C SER A 166 -8.17 -2.20 27.62
N GLY A 167 -8.87 -1.69 26.60
CA GLY A 167 -9.77 -0.54 26.72
C GLY A 167 -9.05 0.79 27.01
N LEU A 168 -7.75 0.88 26.75
CA LEU A 168 -6.95 2.08 26.96
C LEU A 168 -6.96 3.03 25.74
N THR A 169 -7.26 2.50 24.56
CA THR A 169 -7.49 3.25 23.32
C THR A 169 -8.72 2.73 22.60
N THR A 170 -9.23 3.48 21.61
CA THR A 170 -10.42 3.12 20.82
C THR A 170 -10.04 2.79 19.40
#